data_6dd42d01be766b7b1f711b02a8d56323
#
_entry.id   6dd42d01be766b7b1f711b02a8d56323
#
_cell.length_a   1.000
_cell.length_b   1.000
_cell.length_c   1.000
_cell.angle_alpha   90.00
_cell.angle_beta   90.00
_cell.angle_gamma   90.00
#
_symmetry.space_group_name_H-M   'P 1'
#
loop_
_entity.id
_entity.type
_entity.pdbx_description
1 polymer ?
#
loop_
_entity_poly.entity_id
_entity_poly.type
_entity_poly.pdbx_seq_one_letter_code
_entity_poly.pdbx_strand_id
1 'polypeptide(L)'
;MIYVELERGIMTSKQRAFLRSLAMNEDTILYIGKGGVTPELTKNVSETLAARELIKIGIQQNCLDDPRELASVLSERTKSQVVEIIGRKIVLYKEGMGDDRKIVLPSKAAGK
;
A
#
# COMPACT_ATOMS: atom_id res chain seq x y z
N MET A 1 3.65 -3.96 -15.40
CA MET A 1 3.97 -3.47 -14.31
C MET A 1 4.30 -2.07 -14.32
N ILE A 2 5.31 -1.66 -14.90
CA ILE A 2 5.68 -0.28 -14.98
C ILE A 2 4.63 0.54 -15.68
N TYR A 3 4.08 0.01 -16.74
CA TYR A 3 3.09 0.75 -17.49
C TYR A 3 1.83 1.05 -16.72
N VAL A 4 1.41 0.10 -15.92
CA VAL A 4 0.23 0.30 -15.11
C VAL A 4 0.46 1.43 -14.13
N GLU A 5 1.66 1.48 -13.57
CA GLU A 5 1.99 2.53 -12.62
C GLU A 5 2.02 3.89 -13.30
N LEU A 6 2.53 3.96 -14.51
CA LEU A 6 2.56 5.21 -15.25
C LEU A 6 1.15 5.72 -15.49
N GLU A 7 0.25 4.83 -15.84
CA GLU A 7 -1.12 5.22 -16.12
C GLU A 7 -1.82 5.72 -14.89
N ARG A 8 -1.40 5.25 -13.72
CA ARG A 8 -2.00 5.66 -12.47
C ARG A 8 -1.24 6.78 -11.76
N GLY A 9 -0.25 7.35 -12.44
CA GLY A 9 0.55 8.38 -11.82
C GLY A 9 1.59 7.76 -10.90
N ILE A 10 2.62 7.22 -11.53
CA ILE A 10 3.67 6.54 -10.79
C ILE A 10 4.25 7.40 -9.69
N MET A 11 4.50 6.79 -8.56
CA MET A 11 5.09 7.45 -7.41
C MET A 11 6.57 7.72 -7.67
N THR A 12 7.01 8.95 -7.43
CA THR A 12 8.42 9.27 -7.57
C THR A 12 9.22 8.69 -6.42
N SER A 13 10.54 8.62 -6.58
CA SER A 13 11.40 8.14 -5.51
C SER A 13 11.25 9.00 -4.26
N LYS A 14 11.12 10.30 -4.45
CA LYS A 14 10.97 11.21 -3.32
C LYS A 14 9.64 10.98 -2.61
N GLN A 15 8.57 10.78 -3.37
CA GLN A 15 7.27 10.51 -2.78
C GLN A 15 7.29 9.17 -2.04
N ARG A 16 7.94 8.17 -2.61
CA ARG A 16 8.03 6.87 -1.97
C ARG A 16 8.82 6.96 -0.65
N ALA A 17 9.93 7.70 -0.65
CA ALA A 17 10.72 7.87 0.56
C ALA A 17 9.91 8.57 1.65
N PHE A 18 9.11 9.56 1.24
CA PHE A 18 8.25 10.28 2.17
C PHE A 18 7.23 9.33 2.81
N LEU A 19 6.59 8.51 1.98
CA LEU A 19 5.59 7.56 2.50
C LEU A 19 6.23 6.49 3.37
N ARG A 20 7.45 6.04 3.03
CA ARG A 20 8.14 5.08 3.87
C ARG A 20 8.42 5.66 5.26
N SER A 21 8.80 6.93 5.31
CA SER A 21 9.08 7.55 6.60
C SER A 21 7.80 7.67 7.44
N LEU A 22 6.67 7.96 6.81
CA LEU A 22 5.41 7.99 7.53
C LEU A 22 5.05 6.59 8.04
N ALA A 23 5.29 5.58 7.21
CA ALA A 23 4.90 4.21 7.55
C ALA A 23 5.70 3.67 8.73
N MET A 24 6.88 4.22 8.99
CA MET A 24 7.67 3.77 10.13
C MET A 24 6.95 3.98 11.45
N ASN A 25 6.06 4.96 11.49
CA ASN A 25 5.30 5.27 12.70
C ASN A 25 3.91 4.68 12.70
N GLU A 26 3.56 3.90 11.67
CA GLU A 26 2.25 3.29 11.59
C GLU A 26 2.27 1.88 12.17
N ASP A 27 1.21 1.53 12.86
CA ASP A 27 1.06 0.17 13.38
C ASP A 27 0.56 -0.75 12.29
N THR A 28 0.91 -2.03 12.42
CA THR A 28 0.35 -3.04 11.54
C THR A 28 -1.09 -3.29 12.01
N ILE A 29 -2.05 -3.03 11.13
CA ILE A 29 -3.45 -3.08 11.52
C ILE A 29 -4.24 -4.20 10.85
N LEU A 30 -3.69 -4.81 9.83
CA LEU A 30 -4.34 -5.92 9.14
C LEU A 30 -3.31 -7.01 8.92
N TYR A 31 -3.79 -8.25 8.83
CA TYR A 31 -2.89 -9.40 8.69
C TYR A 31 -3.38 -10.34 7.61
N ILE A 32 -2.45 -10.86 6.83
CA ILE A 32 -2.74 -11.89 5.83
C ILE A 32 -2.44 -13.23 6.47
N GLY A 33 -3.45 -14.08 6.56
CA GLY A 33 -3.29 -15.38 7.19
C GLY A 33 -3.09 -16.49 6.18
N LYS A 34 -3.33 -17.71 6.63
CA LYS A 34 -3.08 -18.92 5.85
C LYS A 34 -3.83 -18.92 4.51
N GLY A 35 -5.00 -18.31 4.48
CA GLY A 35 -5.80 -18.28 3.26
C GLY A 35 -5.31 -17.30 2.21
N GLY A 36 -4.30 -16.51 2.52
CA GLY A 36 -3.77 -15.53 1.57
C GLY A 36 -4.74 -14.38 1.36
N VAL A 37 -4.79 -13.89 0.12
CA VAL A 37 -5.65 -12.76 -0.20
C VAL A 37 -7.05 -13.29 -0.53
N THR A 38 -7.96 -13.12 0.43
CA THR A 38 -9.35 -13.52 0.28
C THR A 38 -10.19 -12.31 -0.12
N PRO A 39 -11.43 -12.55 -0.62
CA PRO A 39 -12.32 -11.43 -0.91
C PRO A 39 -12.62 -10.60 0.33
N GLU A 40 -12.74 -11.22 1.48
CA GLU A 40 -12.99 -10.51 2.72
C GLU A 40 -11.81 -9.63 3.10
N LEU A 41 -10.60 -10.17 2.99
CA LEU A 41 -9.41 -9.38 3.27
C LEU A 41 -9.30 -8.20 2.31
N THR A 42 -9.55 -8.45 1.03
CA THR A 42 -9.50 -7.39 0.02
C THR A 42 -10.46 -6.27 0.37
N LYS A 43 -11.66 -6.62 0.80
CA LYS A 43 -12.65 -5.62 1.18
C LYS A 43 -12.16 -4.82 2.39
N ASN A 44 -11.62 -5.51 3.39
CA ASN A 44 -11.12 -4.83 4.59
C ASN A 44 -9.97 -3.89 4.25
N VAL A 45 -9.07 -4.33 3.38
CA VAL A 45 -7.95 -3.49 2.97
C VAL A 45 -8.46 -2.26 2.23
N SER A 46 -9.41 -2.46 1.33
CA SER A 46 -9.96 -1.35 0.55
C SER A 46 -10.61 -0.31 1.45
N GLU A 47 -11.39 -0.77 2.43
CA GLU A 47 -12.07 0.13 3.35
C GLU A 47 -11.07 0.88 4.24
N THR A 48 -10.05 0.17 4.68
CA THR A 48 -9.03 0.78 5.54
C THR A 48 -8.22 1.80 4.77
N LEU A 49 -7.90 1.51 3.51
CA LEU A 49 -7.19 2.46 2.67
C LEU A 49 -8.01 3.73 2.44
N ALA A 50 -9.32 3.56 2.26
CA ALA A 50 -10.20 4.72 2.07
C ALA A 50 -10.18 5.63 3.29
N ALA A 51 -10.05 5.04 4.46
CA ALA A 51 -10.05 5.81 5.71
C ALA A 51 -8.68 6.41 6.04
N ARG A 52 -7.61 5.72 5.69
CA ARG A 52 -6.27 6.10 6.15
C ARG A 52 -5.27 6.47 5.08
N GLU A 53 -5.51 6.06 3.84
CA GLU A 53 -4.63 6.28 2.70
C GLU A 53 -3.32 5.49 2.75
N LEU A 54 -2.67 5.40 3.91
CA LEU A 54 -1.41 4.68 4.08
C LEU A 54 -1.61 3.64 5.17
N ILE A 55 -1.35 2.37 4.85
CA ILE A 55 -1.54 1.31 5.84
C ILE A 55 -0.39 0.31 5.76
N LYS A 56 -0.18 -0.38 6.87
CA LYS A 56 0.83 -1.42 6.98
C LYS A 56 0.12 -2.74 7.28
N ILE A 57 0.41 -3.74 6.47
CA ILE A 57 -0.21 -5.06 6.57
C ILE A 57 0.86 -6.07 6.91
N GLY A 58 0.59 -6.92 7.91
CA GLY A 58 1.52 -7.98 8.28
C GLY A 58 1.13 -9.30 7.63
N ILE A 59 2.12 -10.16 7.43
CA ILE A 59 1.90 -11.49 6.88
C ILE A 59 2.17 -12.48 8.00
N GLN A 60 1.16 -13.26 8.38
CA GLN A 60 1.31 -14.23 9.46
C GLN A 60 2.23 -15.34 9.03
N GLN A 61 2.85 -15.99 10.03
CA GLN A 61 3.83 -17.02 9.74
C GLN A 61 3.23 -18.23 9.03
N ASN A 62 1.94 -18.49 9.23
CA ASN A 62 1.31 -19.62 8.57
C ASN A 62 0.90 -19.31 7.13
N CYS A 63 1.15 -18.11 6.65
CA CYS A 63 0.95 -17.78 5.24
C CYS A 63 2.27 -17.98 4.52
N LEU A 64 2.30 -18.94 3.61
CA LEU A 64 3.54 -19.30 2.93
C LEU A 64 3.70 -18.66 1.56
N ASP A 65 2.75 -17.81 1.17
CA ASP A 65 2.82 -17.16 -0.11
C ASP A 65 3.91 -16.08 -0.13
N ASP A 66 4.42 -15.83 -1.32
CA ASP A 66 5.47 -14.84 -1.50
C ASP A 66 4.93 -13.45 -1.18
N PRO A 67 5.57 -12.69 -0.30
CA PRO A 67 5.12 -11.33 0.01
C PRO A 67 4.95 -10.44 -1.21
N ARG A 68 5.80 -10.60 -2.22
CA ARG A 68 5.68 -9.78 -3.43
C ARG A 68 4.42 -10.09 -4.20
N GLU A 69 4.04 -11.37 -4.25
CA GLU A 69 2.82 -11.74 -4.93
C GLU A 69 1.61 -11.26 -4.18
N LEU A 70 1.65 -11.38 -2.85
CA LEU A 70 0.55 -10.88 -2.03
C LEU A 70 0.36 -9.39 -2.23
N ALA A 71 1.45 -8.64 -2.21
CA ALA A 71 1.39 -7.20 -2.38
C ALA A 71 0.85 -6.82 -3.76
N SER A 72 1.30 -7.54 -4.78
CA SER A 72 0.86 -7.28 -6.14
C SER A 72 -0.64 -7.50 -6.29
N VAL A 73 -1.13 -8.61 -5.78
CA VAL A 73 -2.55 -8.94 -5.88
C VAL A 73 -3.39 -7.93 -5.11
N LEU A 74 -2.97 -7.59 -3.89
CA LEU A 74 -3.70 -6.63 -3.09
C LEU A 74 -3.73 -5.25 -3.71
N SER A 75 -2.59 -4.78 -4.19
CA SER A 75 -2.53 -3.44 -4.76
C SER A 75 -3.39 -3.36 -6.01
N GLU A 76 -3.40 -4.43 -6.80
CA GLU A 76 -4.19 -4.45 -8.01
C GLU A 76 -5.68 -4.46 -7.70
N ARG A 77 -6.09 -5.29 -6.75
CA ARG A 77 -7.51 -5.41 -6.41
C ARG A 77 -8.06 -4.18 -5.71
N THR A 78 -7.23 -3.51 -4.93
CA THR A 78 -7.68 -2.31 -4.20
C THR A 78 -7.31 -1.02 -4.93
N LYS A 79 -6.62 -1.13 -6.06
CA LYS A 79 -6.18 0.02 -6.86
C LYS A 79 -5.32 0.95 -6.03
N SER A 80 -4.41 0.34 -5.27
CA SER A 80 -3.45 1.06 -4.46
C SER A 80 -2.06 0.84 -5.01
N GLN A 81 -1.08 1.48 -4.39
CA GLN A 81 0.31 1.35 -4.79
C GLN A 81 1.10 0.72 -3.66
N VAL A 82 2.04 -0.15 -4.04
CA VAL A 82 2.93 -0.76 -3.07
C VAL A 82 4.05 0.24 -2.78
N VAL A 83 4.14 0.66 -1.53
CA VAL A 83 5.19 1.58 -1.12
C VAL A 83 6.45 0.81 -0.80
N GLU A 84 6.29 -0.27 -0.05
CA GLU A 84 7.45 -1.00 0.43
C GLU A 84 7.05 -2.39 0.89
N ILE A 85 7.97 -3.34 0.76
CA ILE A 85 7.81 -4.68 1.32
C ILE A 85 9.03 -4.92 2.18
N ILE A 86 8.83 -5.08 3.48
CA ILE A 86 9.94 -5.31 4.41
C ILE A 86 9.66 -6.61 5.14
N GLY A 87 10.43 -7.66 4.81
CA GLY A 87 10.23 -8.94 5.44
C GLY A 87 8.81 -9.41 5.25
N ARG A 88 8.07 -9.51 6.34
CA ARG A 88 6.69 -9.98 6.28
C ARG A 88 5.70 -8.84 6.50
N LYS A 89 6.04 -7.66 6.01
CA LYS A 89 5.15 -6.52 6.09
C LYS A 89 5.05 -5.82 4.74
N ILE A 90 3.84 -5.37 4.42
CA ILE A 90 3.55 -4.69 3.17
C ILE A 90 2.97 -3.32 3.49
N VAL A 91 3.50 -2.29 2.86
CA VAL A 91 2.98 -0.93 3.01
C VAL A 91 2.28 -0.54 1.72
N LEU A 92 1.01 -0.20 1.83
CA LEU A 92 0.21 0.22 0.68
C LEU A 92 -0.26 1.66 0.86
N TYR A 93 -0.40 2.35 -0.26
CA TYR A 93 -0.87 3.73 -0.28
C TYR A 93 -1.92 3.90 -1.37
N LYS A 94 -3.00 4.59 -1.04
CA LYS A 94 -4.01 4.97 -2.02
C LYS A 94 -4.45 6.39 -1.72
N GLU A 95 -4.25 7.27 -2.69
CA GLU A 95 -4.57 8.66 -2.52
C GLU A 95 -6.08 8.86 -2.34
N GLY A 96 -6.44 9.66 -1.35
CA GLY A 96 -7.84 10.01 -1.14
C GLY A 96 -8.31 10.97 -2.21
N MET A 97 -9.61 11.13 -2.30
CA MET A 97 -10.21 11.97 -3.31
C MET A 97 -10.81 13.22 -2.68
N GLY A 98 -10.52 14.36 -3.28
CA GLY A 98 -11.10 15.62 -2.82
C GLY A 98 -10.75 15.89 -1.37
N ASP A 99 -11.80 16.11 -0.58
CA ASP A 99 -11.64 16.47 0.82
C ASP A 99 -11.21 15.29 1.68
N ASP A 100 -11.25 14.08 1.13
CA ASP A 100 -10.83 12.90 1.88
C ASP A 100 -9.33 12.71 1.92
N ARG A 101 -8.60 13.52 1.17
CA ARG A 101 -7.15 13.39 1.14
C ARG A 101 -6.57 13.82 2.48
N LYS A 102 -5.79 12.93 3.08
CA LYS A 102 -5.18 13.18 4.38
C LYS A 102 -3.68 13.39 4.31
N ILE A 103 -3.04 12.78 3.33
CA ILE A 103 -1.59 12.85 3.18
C ILE A 103 -1.26 13.73 1.99
N VAL A 104 -0.43 14.73 2.23
CA VAL A 104 0.01 15.63 1.16
C VAL A 104 1.39 15.18 0.70
N LEU A 105 1.46 14.65 -0.50
CA LEU A 105 2.72 14.17 -1.03
C LEU A 105 3.58 15.33 -1.54
N PRO A 106 4.91 15.17 -1.49
CA PRO A 106 5.78 16.15 -2.14
C PRO A 106 5.44 16.24 -3.61
N SER A 107 5.51 17.43 -4.14
CA SER A 107 5.25 17.65 -5.55
C SER A 107 6.27 16.88 -6.39
N LYS A 108 5.80 16.29 -7.49
CA LYS A 108 6.70 15.59 -8.39
C LYS A 108 7.72 16.54 -8.99
N ALA A 109 7.30 17.76 -9.23
CA ALA A 109 8.20 18.77 -9.81
C ALA A 109 9.24 19.24 -8.80
N ALA A 110 8.91 19.21 -7.53
CA ALA A 110 9.83 19.67 -6.49
C ALA A 110 10.95 18.68 -6.24
N GLY A 111 10.89 17.54 -6.84
CA GLY A 111 11.92 16.52 -6.65
C GLY A 111 13.19 16.77 -7.41
N LYS A 112 13.24 17.88 -8.13
CA LYS A 112 14.39 18.10 -8.93
C LYS A 112 15.58 18.44 -8.25
#